data_f3590e46e597f05e08b8971d7ef73238
#
_entry.id   f3590e46e597f05e08b8971d7ef73238
#
_cell.length_a   1.000
_cell.length_b   1.000
_cell.length_c   1.000
_cell.angle_alpha   90.00
_cell.angle_beta   90.00
_cell.angle_gamma   90.00
#
_symmetry.space_group_name_H-M   'P 1'
#
loop_
_entity.id
_entity.type
_entity.pdbx_description
1 polymer ?
#
loop_
_entity_poly.entity_id
_entity_poly.type
_entity_poly.pdbx_seq_one_letter_code
_entity_poly.pdbx_strand_id
1 'polypeptide(L)'
;MKKTALVLSTLLMMNSNAMATTEISGVSIPDSIKPQGENLQLNGAGIRSKFFIDLYVGSLFTHDKMEQGNDVINSDEAVAIRLNITSSMITSEKMIKAMQEGFERATAGQSKNLDTKIAAFIDTFADPIKKGDQFTLLSVPGEGLINYKNGEFMSITSGEDFRKAVLTIWLGDKPTDKDLKKDMLNS
;
A
#
# COMPACT_ATOMS: atom_id res chain seq x y z
N MET A 1 -36.41 -12.12 60.49
CA MET A 1 -36.41 -12.62 59.10
C MET A 1 -35.52 -11.66 58.30
N LYS A 2 -34.26 -12.04 58.04
CA LYS A 2 -33.28 -11.18 57.29
C LYS A 2 -33.27 -11.67 55.83
N LYS A 3 -33.70 -10.81 54.89
CA LYS A 3 -33.65 -11.09 53.45
C LYS A 3 -32.27 -10.66 52.94
N THR A 4 -31.45 -11.63 52.55
CA THR A 4 -30.17 -11.42 51.89
C THR A 4 -30.44 -11.28 50.40
N ALA A 5 -30.18 -10.08 49.85
CA ALA A 5 -30.24 -9.83 48.40
C ALA A 5 -28.92 -10.25 47.77
N LEU A 6 -28.95 -11.23 46.87
CA LEU A 6 -27.84 -11.68 46.07
C LEU A 6 -27.73 -10.78 44.82
N VAL A 7 -26.69 -9.90 44.80
CA VAL A 7 -26.38 -9.07 43.62
C VAL A 7 -25.54 -9.90 42.68
N LEU A 8 -26.15 -10.34 41.55
CA LEU A 8 -25.48 -11.06 40.48
C LEU A 8 -24.78 -10.01 39.55
N SER A 9 -23.48 -9.86 39.77
CA SER A 9 -22.65 -9.00 38.93
C SER A 9 -22.32 -9.71 37.62
N THR A 10 -23.00 -9.34 36.51
CA THR A 10 -22.70 -9.84 35.15
C THR A 10 -21.46 -9.10 34.64
N LEU A 11 -20.34 -9.82 34.60
CA LEU A 11 -19.09 -9.33 34.01
C LEU A 11 -19.23 -9.41 32.48
N LEU A 12 -19.43 -8.27 31.82
CA LEU A 12 -19.46 -8.18 30.36
C LEU A 12 -18.01 -8.27 29.87
N MET A 13 -17.61 -9.44 29.38
CA MET A 13 -16.33 -9.60 28.70
C MET A 13 -16.41 -8.91 27.33
N MET A 14 -15.82 -7.74 27.19
CA MET A 14 -15.56 -7.11 25.89
C MET A 14 -14.46 -7.92 25.20
N ASN A 15 -14.83 -8.76 24.24
CA ASN A 15 -13.87 -9.35 23.30
C ASN A 15 -13.33 -8.24 22.40
N SER A 16 -12.18 -7.69 22.71
CA SER A 16 -11.40 -6.88 21.80
C SER A 16 -10.79 -7.84 20.77
N ASN A 17 -11.28 -7.82 19.54
CA ASN A 17 -10.60 -8.46 18.42
C ASN A 17 -9.31 -7.66 18.18
N ALA A 18 -8.21 -8.07 18.82
CA ALA A 18 -6.89 -7.57 18.47
C ALA A 18 -6.58 -8.11 17.06
N MET A 19 -6.53 -7.23 16.07
CA MET A 19 -5.99 -7.59 14.76
C MET A 19 -4.51 -7.91 14.96
N ALA A 20 -4.08 -9.07 14.47
CA ALA A 20 -2.67 -9.40 14.45
C ALA A 20 -1.93 -8.39 13.57
N THR A 21 -0.71 -8.05 13.94
CA THR A 21 0.12 -7.07 13.22
C THR A 21 1.54 -7.58 13.14
N THR A 22 2.17 -7.35 11.99
CA THR A 22 3.60 -7.57 11.80
C THR A 22 4.35 -6.24 11.98
N GLU A 23 5.43 -6.23 12.75
CA GLU A 23 6.23 -5.02 12.95
C GLU A 23 7.50 -5.07 12.12
N ILE A 24 7.71 -4.05 11.26
CA ILE A 24 8.89 -3.91 10.40
C ILE A 24 9.40 -2.47 10.50
N SER A 25 10.66 -2.29 10.88
CA SER A 25 11.33 -0.97 11.01
C SER A 25 10.49 0.06 11.80
N GLY A 26 9.84 -0.39 12.92
CA GLY A 26 8.99 0.44 13.77
C GLY A 26 7.62 0.81 13.15
N VAL A 27 7.23 0.12 12.08
CA VAL A 27 5.90 0.25 11.46
C VAL A 27 5.07 -0.98 11.78
N SER A 28 3.91 -0.78 12.39
CA SER A 28 2.91 -1.83 12.62
C SER A 28 2.06 -2.01 11.35
N ILE A 29 2.17 -3.19 10.74
CA ILE A 29 1.46 -3.55 9.52
C ILE A 29 0.34 -4.49 9.90
N PRO A 30 -0.94 -4.15 9.65
CA PRO A 30 -2.07 -5.03 9.97
C PRO A 30 -2.09 -6.25 9.03
N ASP A 31 -2.57 -7.38 9.52
CA ASP A 31 -2.74 -8.59 8.72
C ASP A 31 -3.80 -8.44 7.61
N SER A 32 -4.68 -7.44 7.73
CA SER A 32 -5.67 -7.11 6.70
C SER A 32 -6.03 -5.64 6.70
N ILE A 33 -6.50 -5.16 5.55
CA ILE A 33 -7.04 -3.80 5.36
C ILE A 33 -8.38 -3.88 4.63
N LYS A 34 -9.18 -2.82 4.75
CA LYS A 34 -10.50 -2.78 4.10
C LYS A 34 -10.75 -1.47 3.35
N PRO A 35 -9.92 -1.10 2.35
CA PRO A 35 -10.15 0.09 1.54
C PRO A 35 -11.37 -0.13 0.62
N GLN A 36 -12.26 0.86 0.50
CA GLN A 36 -13.48 0.80 -0.33
C GLN A 36 -14.38 -0.44 -0.08
N GLY A 37 -14.25 -1.07 1.09
CA GLY A 37 -14.98 -2.30 1.39
C GLY A 37 -14.29 -3.59 0.95
N GLU A 38 -13.21 -3.53 0.16
CA GLU A 38 -12.38 -4.66 -0.25
C GLU A 38 -11.64 -5.24 0.95
N ASN A 39 -11.85 -6.52 1.24
CA ASN A 39 -11.19 -7.19 2.36
C ASN A 39 -9.90 -7.86 1.91
N LEU A 40 -8.79 -7.13 2.02
CA LEU A 40 -7.48 -7.56 1.54
C LEU A 40 -6.59 -8.02 2.69
N GLN A 41 -5.94 -9.18 2.53
CA GLN A 41 -4.99 -9.75 3.47
C GLN A 41 -3.56 -9.30 3.15
N LEU A 42 -2.71 -9.17 4.15
CA LEU A 42 -1.30 -8.93 3.95
C LEU A 42 -0.67 -10.08 3.15
N ASN A 43 -0.22 -9.79 1.93
CA ASN A 43 0.54 -10.75 1.12
C ASN A 43 1.98 -10.84 1.60
N GLY A 44 2.65 -9.70 1.70
CA GLY A 44 3.99 -9.56 2.22
C GLY A 44 4.38 -8.11 2.39
N ALA A 45 5.49 -7.86 3.09
CA ALA A 45 5.99 -6.52 3.34
C ALA A 45 7.51 -6.53 3.55
N GLY A 46 8.16 -5.43 3.16
CA GLY A 46 9.59 -5.26 3.29
C GLY A 46 10.00 -3.79 3.36
N ILE A 47 11.30 -3.57 3.48
CA ILE A 47 11.88 -2.25 3.61
C ILE A 47 12.49 -1.83 2.27
N ARG A 48 12.18 -0.63 1.81
CA ARG A 48 12.98 0.01 0.78
C ARG A 48 14.10 0.80 1.42
N SER A 49 15.30 0.38 1.18
CA SER A 49 16.50 1.08 1.64
C SER A 49 17.30 1.67 0.48
N LYS A 50 17.99 2.76 0.72
CA LYS A 50 18.96 3.36 -0.20
C LYS A 50 20.15 3.88 0.59
N PHE A 51 21.37 3.47 0.22
CA PHE A 51 22.58 3.86 0.92
C PHE A 51 22.50 3.62 2.44
N PHE A 52 22.03 2.43 2.85
CA PHE A 52 21.84 2.02 4.26
C PHE A 52 20.81 2.83 5.06
N ILE A 53 19.95 3.59 4.39
CA ILE A 53 18.89 4.35 5.03
C ILE A 53 17.55 3.74 4.63
N ASP A 54 16.75 3.36 5.62
CA ASP A 54 15.38 2.90 5.41
C ASP A 54 14.50 4.08 5.03
N LEU A 55 13.96 4.03 3.84
CA LEU A 55 13.16 5.12 3.27
C LEU A 55 11.67 4.97 3.60
N TYR A 56 11.14 3.77 3.37
CA TYR A 56 9.76 3.40 3.70
C TYR A 56 9.61 1.89 3.83
N VAL A 57 8.57 1.48 4.53
CA VAL A 57 8.08 0.10 4.50
C VAL A 57 7.00 0.00 3.42
N GLY A 58 7.19 -0.91 2.46
CA GLY A 58 6.21 -1.25 1.44
C GLY A 58 5.50 -2.54 1.80
N SER A 59 4.19 -2.58 1.69
CA SER A 59 3.38 -3.78 1.90
C SER A 59 2.40 -4.00 0.76
N LEU A 60 2.19 -5.26 0.40
CA LEU A 60 1.24 -5.70 -0.60
C LEU A 60 0.07 -6.39 0.11
N PHE A 61 -1.14 -6.04 -0.28
CA PHE A 61 -2.37 -6.65 0.20
C PHE A 61 -3.17 -7.19 -0.97
N THR A 62 -3.65 -8.42 -0.85
CA THR A 62 -4.36 -9.18 -1.89
C THR A 62 -5.52 -9.96 -1.26
N HIS A 63 -6.44 -10.49 -2.05
CA HIS A 63 -7.48 -11.41 -1.55
C HIS A 63 -6.85 -12.74 -1.15
N ASP A 64 -6.10 -13.37 -2.06
CA ASP A 64 -5.37 -14.60 -1.85
C ASP A 64 -3.87 -14.37 -1.92
N LYS A 65 -3.07 -15.31 -1.40
CA LYS A 65 -1.61 -15.25 -1.49
C LYS A 65 -1.13 -15.34 -2.93
N MET A 66 -0.25 -14.39 -3.30
CA MET A 66 0.34 -14.29 -4.63
C MET A 66 1.87 -14.16 -4.52
N GLU A 67 2.59 -15.04 -5.20
CA GLU A 67 4.07 -15.08 -5.19
C GLU A 67 4.70 -14.52 -6.47
N GLN A 68 3.90 -14.30 -7.53
CA GLN A 68 4.39 -13.82 -8.81
C GLN A 68 3.89 -12.40 -9.09
N GLY A 69 4.82 -11.47 -9.36
CA GLY A 69 4.47 -10.07 -9.62
C GLY A 69 3.54 -9.90 -10.83
N ASN A 70 3.71 -10.72 -11.88
CA ASN A 70 2.84 -10.67 -13.05
C ASN A 70 1.40 -11.10 -12.76
N ASP A 71 1.21 -12.03 -11.82
CA ASP A 71 -0.13 -12.45 -11.42
C ASP A 71 -0.84 -11.32 -10.67
N VAL A 72 -0.13 -10.64 -9.77
CA VAL A 72 -0.65 -9.45 -9.06
C VAL A 72 -1.00 -8.32 -10.04
N ILE A 73 -0.10 -7.99 -10.98
CA ILE A 73 -0.30 -6.91 -11.96
C ILE A 73 -1.51 -7.19 -12.85
N ASN A 74 -1.74 -8.46 -13.21
CA ASN A 74 -2.83 -8.87 -14.09
C ASN A 74 -4.06 -9.43 -13.35
N SER A 75 -4.09 -9.34 -12.04
CA SER A 75 -5.23 -9.80 -11.25
C SER A 75 -6.53 -9.14 -11.67
N ASP A 76 -7.60 -9.94 -11.72
CA ASP A 76 -8.99 -9.49 -11.89
C ASP A 76 -9.65 -9.11 -10.56
N GLU A 77 -8.88 -9.16 -9.47
CA GLU A 77 -9.32 -8.76 -8.13
C GLU A 77 -8.57 -7.50 -7.67
N ALA A 78 -9.15 -6.81 -6.71
CA ALA A 78 -8.52 -5.63 -6.11
C ALA A 78 -7.23 -6.01 -5.38
N VAL A 79 -6.20 -5.18 -5.51
CA VAL A 79 -4.93 -5.30 -4.78
C VAL A 79 -4.51 -3.92 -4.27
N ALA A 80 -3.80 -3.87 -3.15
CA ALA A 80 -3.31 -2.60 -2.63
C ALA A 80 -1.80 -2.66 -2.31
N ILE A 81 -1.08 -1.61 -2.72
CA ILE A 81 0.27 -1.33 -2.24
C ILE A 81 0.18 -0.20 -1.22
N ARG A 82 0.78 -0.41 -0.05
CA ARG A 82 0.87 0.61 1.00
C ARG A 82 2.32 0.99 1.24
N LEU A 83 2.59 2.29 1.34
CA LEU A 83 3.91 2.84 1.61
C LEU A 83 3.85 3.60 2.94
N ASN A 84 4.56 3.14 3.95
CA ASN A 84 4.70 3.82 5.23
C ASN A 84 6.05 4.52 5.29
N ILE A 85 6.06 5.85 5.29
CA ILE A 85 7.28 6.66 5.22
C ILE A 85 8.04 6.60 6.55
N THR A 86 9.25 6.04 6.55
CA THR A 86 10.08 5.87 7.75
C THR A 86 11.21 6.90 7.85
N SER A 87 11.48 7.65 6.77
CA SER A 87 12.58 8.62 6.72
C SER A 87 12.11 10.02 6.35
N SER A 88 12.61 11.03 7.05
CA SER A 88 12.47 12.44 6.68
C SER A 88 13.24 12.82 5.40
N MET A 89 14.05 11.91 4.86
CA MET A 89 14.70 12.11 3.56
C MET A 89 13.73 11.98 2.37
N ILE A 90 12.55 11.41 2.57
CA ILE A 90 11.48 11.40 1.57
C ILE A 90 10.75 12.73 1.63
N THR A 91 10.96 13.56 0.63
CA THR A 91 10.22 14.81 0.38
C THR A 91 9.26 14.61 -0.80
N SER A 92 8.30 15.52 -0.99
CA SER A 92 7.41 15.46 -2.15
C SER A 92 8.20 15.47 -3.47
N GLU A 93 9.21 16.32 -3.62
CA GLU A 93 10.07 16.38 -4.82
C GLU A 93 10.77 15.04 -5.10
N LYS A 94 11.31 14.38 -4.06
CA LYS A 94 11.95 13.07 -4.21
C LYS A 94 10.96 11.97 -4.52
N MET A 95 9.75 12.03 -3.95
CA MET A 95 8.69 11.08 -4.26
C MET A 95 8.21 11.26 -5.70
N ILE A 96 7.95 12.48 -6.13
CA ILE A 96 7.59 12.83 -7.52
C ILE A 96 8.64 12.28 -8.49
N LYS A 97 9.92 12.58 -8.25
CA LYS A 97 11.02 12.08 -9.08
C LYS A 97 11.06 10.54 -9.11
N ALA A 98 10.91 9.89 -7.96
CA ALA A 98 10.92 8.43 -7.88
C ALA A 98 9.74 7.80 -8.64
N MET A 99 8.55 8.42 -8.61
CA MET A 99 7.40 7.99 -9.39
C MET A 99 7.62 8.17 -10.89
N GLN A 100 8.16 9.31 -11.33
CA GLN A 100 8.52 9.54 -12.74
C GLN A 100 9.48 8.46 -13.26
N GLU A 101 10.60 8.24 -12.54
CA GLU A 101 11.57 7.18 -12.87
C GLU A 101 10.93 5.79 -12.83
N GLY A 102 9.98 5.56 -11.91
CA GLY A 102 9.22 4.33 -11.79
C GLY A 102 8.35 4.07 -13.02
N PHE A 103 7.59 5.05 -13.47
CA PHE A 103 6.78 4.94 -14.69
C PHE A 103 7.63 4.75 -15.93
N GLU A 104 8.75 5.46 -16.07
CA GLU A 104 9.67 5.28 -17.19
C GLU A 104 10.15 3.82 -17.29
N ARG A 105 10.54 3.22 -16.16
CA ARG A 105 10.92 1.80 -16.13
C ARG A 105 9.74 0.86 -16.41
N ALA A 106 8.59 1.13 -15.79
CA ALA A 106 7.39 0.28 -15.89
C ALA A 106 6.83 0.22 -17.31
N THR A 107 6.92 1.34 -18.05
CA THR A 107 6.43 1.45 -19.44
C THR A 107 7.52 1.25 -20.48
N ALA A 108 8.76 0.96 -20.06
CA ALA A 108 9.93 0.89 -20.95
C ALA A 108 10.09 2.17 -21.82
N GLY A 109 9.76 3.34 -21.27
CA GLY A 109 9.78 4.63 -21.97
C GLY A 109 8.61 4.85 -22.96
N GLN A 110 7.61 3.96 -22.97
CA GLN A 110 6.44 4.05 -23.86
C GLN A 110 5.20 4.55 -23.08
N SER A 111 5.34 5.65 -22.33
CA SER A 111 4.27 6.21 -21.50
C SER A 111 3.31 7.14 -22.22
N LYS A 112 3.58 7.50 -23.50
CA LYS A 112 2.87 8.59 -24.22
C LYS A 112 1.34 8.58 -24.09
N ASN A 113 0.72 7.41 -24.06
CA ASN A 113 -0.72 7.27 -23.89
C ASN A 113 -1.19 7.46 -22.43
N LEU A 114 -0.25 7.48 -21.47
CA LEU A 114 -0.48 7.61 -20.04
C LEU A 114 -0.01 8.95 -19.48
N ASP A 115 0.69 9.78 -20.25
CA ASP A 115 1.38 10.98 -19.77
C ASP A 115 0.46 11.92 -18.96
N THR A 116 -0.76 12.16 -19.45
CA THR A 116 -1.73 13.00 -18.72
C THR A 116 -2.16 12.38 -17.39
N LYS A 117 -2.38 11.05 -17.36
CA LYS A 117 -2.76 10.32 -16.15
C LYS A 117 -1.61 10.26 -15.16
N ILE A 118 -0.39 10.03 -15.66
CA ILE A 118 0.83 10.03 -14.85
C ILE A 118 1.04 11.40 -14.21
N ALA A 119 0.90 12.50 -14.97
CA ALA A 119 1.03 13.85 -14.45
C ALA A 119 0.00 14.14 -13.34
N ALA A 120 -1.27 13.83 -13.57
CA ALA A 120 -2.32 14.02 -12.57
C ALA A 120 -2.11 13.17 -11.30
N PHE A 121 -1.65 11.93 -11.44
CA PHE A 121 -1.33 11.08 -10.31
C PHE A 121 -0.13 11.59 -9.51
N ILE A 122 0.94 12.02 -10.20
CA ILE A 122 2.15 12.53 -9.57
C ILE A 122 1.86 13.83 -8.81
N ASP A 123 0.95 14.67 -9.30
CA ASP A 123 0.54 15.91 -8.63
C ASP A 123 -0.10 15.65 -7.24
N THR A 124 -0.66 14.47 -7.01
CA THR A 124 -1.16 14.09 -5.68
C THR A 124 -0.08 14.00 -4.61
N PHE A 125 1.20 13.95 -4.99
CA PHE A 125 2.35 13.96 -4.08
C PHE A 125 2.97 15.36 -3.89
N ALA A 126 2.34 16.42 -4.41
CA ALA A 126 2.86 17.79 -4.31
C ALA A 126 2.88 18.32 -2.87
N ASP A 127 1.92 17.91 -2.05
CA ASP A 127 1.86 18.29 -0.63
C ASP A 127 3.05 17.72 0.16
N PRO A 128 3.52 18.43 1.19
CA PRO A 128 4.64 17.99 2.01
C PRO A 128 4.47 16.56 2.54
N ILE A 129 5.49 15.73 2.29
CA ILE A 129 5.57 14.36 2.81
C ILE A 129 6.44 14.35 4.06
N LYS A 130 5.99 13.67 5.11
CA LYS A 130 6.67 13.58 6.41
C LYS A 130 6.89 12.12 6.80
N LYS A 131 7.89 11.89 7.64
CA LYS A 131 8.04 10.62 8.34
C LYS A 131 6.74 10.34 9.12
N GLY A 132 6.21 9.13 8.97
CA GLY A 132 4.94 8.69 9.54
C GLY A 132 3.76 8.80 8.57
N ASP A 133 3.90 9.51 7.44
CA ASP A 133 2.86 9.50 6.40
C ASP A 133 2.71 8.11 5.78
N GLN A 134 1.48 7.77 5.42
CA GLN A 134 1.12 6.52 4.77
C GLN A 134 0.38 6.80 3.47
N PHE A 135 0.83 6.19 2.38
CA PHE A 135 0.10 6.17 1.11
C PHE A 135 -0.48 4.78 0.89
N THR A 136 -1.72 4.70 0.43
CA THR A 136 -2.35 3.44 0.00
C THR A 136 -2.80 3.60 -1.45
N LEU A 137 -2.26 2.77 -2.32
CA LEU A 137 -2.52 2.70 -3.75
C LEU A 137 -3.40 1.47 -3.98
N LEU A 138 -4.71 1.67 -4.08
CA LEU A 138 -5.68 0.61 -4.32
C LEU A 138 -5.94 0.49 -5.82
N SER A 139 -5.57 -0.64 -6.38
CA SER A 139 -5.80 -1.00 -7.78
C SER A 139 -7.08 -1.82 -7.87
N VAL A 140 -8.10 -1.30 -8.56
CA VAL A 140 -9.40 -1.95 -8.74
C VAL A 140 -9.62 -2.22 -10.22
N PRO A 141 -9.71 -3.50 -10.64
CA PRO A 141 -10.01 -3.85 -12.03
C PRO A 141 -11.33 -3.22 -12.52
N GLY A 142 -11.31 -2.68 -13.74
CA GLY A 142 -12.47 -1.98 -14.31
C GLY A 142 -12.63 -0.52 -13.85
N GLU A 143 -12.04 -0.11 -12.74
CA GLU A 143 -12.12 1.26 -12.23
C GLU A 143 -10.81 2.04 -12.47
N GLY A 144 -9.68 1.47 -12.03
CA GLY A 144 -8.36 2.10 -12.11
C GLY A 144 -7.59 2.06 -10.80
N LEU A 145 -6.89 3.15 -10.48
CA LEU A 145 -6.11 3.31 -9.26
C LEU A 145 -6.71 4.38 -8.36
N ILE A 146 -6.97 4.03 -7.11
CA ILE A 146 -7.45 4.94 -6.07
C ILE A 146 -6.30 5.21 -5.10
N ASN A 147 -5.99 6.49 -4.87
CA ASN A 147 -4.89 6.92 -4.03
C ASN A 147 -5.41 7.54 -2.73
N TYR A 148 -4.81 7.12 -1.59
CA TYR A 148 -5.09 7.66 -0.26
C TYR A 148 -3.79 8.12 0.40
N LYS A 149 -3.87 9.20 1.18
CA LYS A 149 -2.81 9.62 2.11
C LYS A 149 -3.37 9.65 3.53
N ASN A 150 -2.75 8.92 4.44
CA ASN A 150 -3.17 8.81 5.84
C ASN A 150 -4.64 8.39 6.02
N GLY A 151 -5.14 7.55 5.09
CA GLY A 151 -6.53 7.10 5.05
C GLY A 151 -7.52 8.06 4.38
N GLU A 152 -7.11 9.27 4.04
CA GLU A 152 -7.92 10.24 3.32
C GLU A 152 -7.84 10.03 1.81
N PHE A 153 -8.98 10.06 1.13
CA PHE A 153 -9.05 9.95 -0.33
C PHE A 153 -8.35 11.15 -0.99
N MET A 154 -7.50 10.88 -1.95
CA MET A 154 -6.81 11.91 -2.73
C MET A 154 -7.29 11.97 -4.17
N SER A 155 -7.30 10.83 -4.87
CA SER A 155 -7.65 10.79 -6.29
C SER A 155 -8.07 9.40 -6.73
N ILE A 156 -8.77 9.37 -7.87
CA ILE A 156 -8.97 8.17 -8.69
C ILE A 156 -8.45 8.46 -10.09
N THR A 157 -7.65 7.55 -10.63
CA THR A 157 -7.14 7.60 -12.00
C THR A 157 -7.61 6.35 -12.75
N SER A 158 -8.54 6.54 -13.70
CA SER A 158 -9.17 5.44 -14.43
C SER A 158 -8.23 4.82 -15.48
N GLY A 159 -8.41 3.53 -15.71
CA GLY A 159 -7.83 2.78 -16.82
C GLY A 159 -6.92 1.64 -16.41
N GLU A 160 -7.10 0.50 -17.10
CA GLU A 160 -6.38 -0.72 -16.86
C GLU A 160 -4.87 -0.56 -17.08
N ASP A 161 -4.47 0.09 -18.17
CA ASP A 161 -3.06 0.31 -18.49
C ASP A 161 -2.36 1.14 -17.41
N PHE A 162 -3.07 2.13 -16.87
CA PHE A 162 -2.52 2.98 -15.83
C PHE A 162 -2.35 2.23 -14.50
N ARG A 163 -3.39 1.52 -14.01
CA ARG A 163 -3.28 0.76 -12.75
C ARG A 163 -2.17 -0.30 -12.83
N LYS A 164 -2.07 -1.01 -13.96
CA LYS A 164 -1.01 -2.00 -14.21
C LYS A 164 0.38 -1.35 -14.24
N ALA A 165 0.52 -0.18 -14.87
CA ALA A 165 1.79 0.55 -14.88
C ALA A 165 2.23 0.94 -13.46
N VAL A 166 1.30 1.37 -12.60
CA VAL A 166 1.60 1.68 -11.19
C VAL A 166 2.06 0.44 -10.43
N LEU A 167 1.34 -0.69 -10.53
CA LEU A 167 1.76 -1.94 -9.87
C LEU A 167 3.15 -2.41 -10.38
N THR A 168 3.42 -2.22 -11.67
CA THR A 168 4.70 -2.59 -12.31
C THR A 168 5.89 -1.83 -11.72
N ILE A 169 5.71 -0.64 -11.15
CA ILE A 169 6.78 0.12 -10.48
C ILE A 169 7.44 -0.71 -9.36
N TRP A 170 6.65 -1.48 -8.62
CA TRP A 170 7.16 -2.32 -7.51
C TRP A 170 7.27 -3.80 -7.86
N LEU A 171 6.38 -4.32 -8.70
CA LEU A 171 6.21 -5.77 -8.91
C LEU A 171 6.66 -6.27 -10.28
N GLY A 172 6.99 -5.36 -11.21
CA GLY A 172 7.45 -5.71 -12.56
C GLY A 172 8.88 -6.26 -12.62
N ASP A 173 9.38 -6.49 -13.85
CA ASP A 173 10.72 -7.06 -14.08
C ASP A 173 11.86 -6.11 -13.69
N LYS A 174 11.61 -4.79 -13.77
CA LYS A 174 12.54 -3.72 -13.36
C LYS A 174 11.97 -2.93 -12.19
N PRO A 175 11.78 -3.56 -11.02
CA PRO A 175 11.13 -2.91 -9.90
C PRO A 175 12.00 -1.78 -9.35
N THR A 176 11.37 -0.93 -8.56
CA THR A 176 12.09 0.15 -7.87
C THR A 176 13.12 -0.39 -6.86
N ASP A 177 12.87 -1.62 -6.34
CA ASP A 177 13.75 -2.34 -5.41
C ASP A 177 13.44 -3.84 -5.51
N LYS A 178 14.48 -4.67 -5.75
CA LYS A 178 14.31 -6.11 -5.94
C LYS A 178 14.04 -6.87 -4.64
N ASP A 179 14.68 -6.43 -3.55
CA ASP A 179 14.51 -7.06 -2.25
C ASP A 179 13.11 -6.74 -1.70
N LEU A 180 12.67 -5.48 -1.80
CA LEU A 180 11.31 -5.11 -1.46
C LEU A 180 10.27 -5.89 -2.28
N LYS A 181 10.46 -6.04 -3.61
CA LYS A 181 9.57 -6.87 -4.45
C LYS A 181 9.47 -8.29 -3.91
N LYS A 182 10.60 -8.90 -3.59
CA LYS A 182 10.68 -10.27 -3.05
C LYS A 182 9.92 -10.38 -1.72
N ASP A 183 10.15 -9.44 -0.81
CA ASP A 183 9.47 -9.40 0.49
C ASP A 183 7.96 -9.20 0.34
N MET A 184 7.51 -8.31 -0.57
CA MET A 184 6.07 -8.08 -0.84
C MET A 184 5.38 -9.32 -1.43
N LEU A 185 6.11 -10.12 -2.21
CA LEU A 185 5.61 -11.37 -2.82
C LEU A 185 5.84 -12.59 -1.92
N ASN A 186 6.55 -12.42 -0.79
CA ASN A 186 6.87 -13.50 0.14
C ASN A 186 7.57 -14.69 -0.55
N SER A 187 8.52 -14.38 -1.47
CA SER A 187 9.19 -15.32 -2.37
C SER A 187 10.72 -15.32 -2.20
#